data_ce6584e72fd8d8bcc7da3b328bf1b155
#
_entry.id   ce6584e72fd8d8bcc7da3b328bf1b155
#
_cell.length_a   1.000
_cell.length_b   1.000
_cell.length_c   1.000
_cell.angle_alpha   90.00
_cell.angle_beta   90.00
_cell.angle_gamma   90.00
#
_symmetry.space_group_name_H-M   'P 1'
#
loop_
_entity.id
_entity.type
_entity.pdbx_description
1 polymer ?
#
loop_
_entity_poly.entity_id
_entity_poly.type
_entity_poly.pdbx_seq_one_letter_code
_entity_poly.pdbx_strand_id
1 'polypeptide(L)'
;MIIVHDTFICKPGNASKMAKLFKEVMGDQPDTLHIMTDMTGQWHRVIMVSQFESLTAYEKSWEKYMEDSEENRKMNEKMKGMNEMYVSGSREIFKVW
;
A
#
# COMPACT_ATOMS: atom_id res chain seq x y z
N MET A 1 -3.68 -10.24 16.07
CA MET A 1 -3.94 -9.67 14.73
C MET A 1 -3.59 -8.19 14.70
N ILE A 2 -2.98 -7.75 13.64
CA ILE A 2 -2.64 -6.35 13.42
C ILE A 2 -3.23 -5.84 12.12
N ILE A 3 -3.52 -4.55 12.09
CA ILE A 3 -3.94 -3.81 10.89
C ILE A 3 -2.86 -2.78 10.59
N VAL A 4 -2.46 -2.71 9.33
CA VAL A 4 -1.45 -1.75 8.85
C VAL A 4 -2.12 -0.73 7.94
N HIS A 5 -1.93 0.55 8.25
CA HIS A 5 -2.35 1.66 7.40
C HIS A 5 -1.11 2.30 6.77
N ASP A 6 -0.96 2.14 5.47
CA ASP A 6 0.04 2.86 4.69
C ASP A 6 -0.65 4.05 4.04
N THR A 7 -0.36 5.25 4.51
CA THR A 7 -0.97 6.49 4.04
C THR A 7 0.01 7.26 3.17
N PHE A 8 -0.43 7.63 1.99
CA PHE A 8 0.35 8.43 1.03
C PHE A 8 -0.37 9.75 0.79
N ILE A 9 0.34 10.86 0.95
CA ILE A 9 -0.14 12.18 0.59
C ILE A 9 0.36 12.47 -0.81
N CYS A 10 -0.55 12.44 -1.78
CA CYS A 10 -0.20 12.54 -3.19
C CYS A 10 -0.16 13.99 -3.66
N LYS A 11 0.53 14.21 -4.76
CA LYS A 11 0.46 15.47 -5.49
C LYS A 11 -0.95 15.64 -6.05
N PRO A 12 -1.41 16.88 -6.24
CA PRO A 12 -2.74 17.13 -6.83
C PRO A 12 -2.93 16.37 -8.14
N GLY A 13 -4.06 15.68 -8.26
CA GLY A 13 -4.40 14.88 -9.44
C GLY A 13 -3.83 13.47 -9.47
N ASN A 14 -2.98 13.10 -8.52
CA ASN A 14 -2.32 11.78 -8.54
C ASN A 14 -2.93 10.74 -7.58
N ALA A 15 -3.80 11.14 -6.66
CA ALA A 15 -4.39 10.18 -5.71
C ALA A 15 -5.15 9.05 -6.41
N SER A 16 -6.01 9.38 -7.36
CA SER A 16 -6.78 8.38 -8.11
C SER A 16 -5.87 7.46 -8.94
N LYS A 17 -4.83 8.03 -9.53
CA LYS A 17 -3.85 7.26 -10.31
C LYS A 17 -3.11 6.26 -9.41
N MET A 18 -2.68 6.71 -8.24
CA MET A 18 -1.99 5.85 -7.28
C MET A 18 -2.92 4.77 -6.72
N ALA A 19 -4.17 5.12 -6.41
CA ALA A 19 -5.15 4.16 -5.92
C ALA A 19 -5.43 3.06 -6.95
N LYS A 20 -5.57 3.42 -8.23
CA LYS A 20 -5.74 2.45 -9.32
C LYS A 20 -4.53 1.55 -9.48
N LEU A 21 -3.34 2.12 -9.36
CA LEU A 21 -2.09 1.37 -9.44
C LEU A 21 -1.99 0.36 -8.29
N PHE A 22 -2.26 0.77 -7.07
CA PHE A 22 -2.26 -0.12 -5.91
C PHE A 22 -3.31 -1.22 -6.05
N LYS A 23 -4.49 -0.90 -6.53
CA LYS A 23 -5.54 -1.88 -6.75
C LYS A 23 -5.13 -2.93 -7.79
N GLU A 24 -4.48 -2.50 -8.86
CA GLU A 24 -3.99 -3.40 -9.90
C GLU A 24 -2.90 -4.33 -9.38
N VAL A 25 -1.94 -3.78 -8.63
CA VAL A 25 -0.74 -4.51 -8.20
C VAL A 25 -0.99 -5.29 -6.91
N MET A 26 -1.68 -4.70 -5.94
CA MET A 26 -1.82 -5.24 -4.59
C MET A 26 -3.26 -5.66 -4.24
N GLY A 27 -4.25 -5.33 -5.06
CA GLY A 27 -5.65 -5.56 -4.72
C GLY A 27 -6.04 -7.03 -4.55
N ASP A 28 -5.35 -7.93 -5.24
CA ASP A 28 -5.60 -9.37 -5.18
C ASP A 28 -4.75 -10.09 -4.12
N GLN A 29 -3.89 -9.37 -3.40
CA GLN A 29 -3.09 -9.99 -2.34
C GLN A 29 -3.99 -10.38 -1.16
N PRO A 30 -3.77 -11.59 -0.56
CA PRO A 30 -4.65 -12.07 0.52
C PRO A 30 -4.69 -11.13 1.74
N ASP A 31 -3.61 -10.41 1.97
CA ASP A 31 -3.48 -9.55 3.14
C ASP A 31 -4.04 -8.14 2.93
N THR A 32 -4.33 -7.75 1.70
CA THR A 32 -4.86 -6.43 1.37
C THR A 32 -6.37 -6.38 1.63
N LEU A 33 -6.81 -5.52 2.55
CA LEU A 33 -8.22 -5.34 2.88
C LEU A 33 -8.88 -4.26 2.03
N HIS A 34 -8.28 -3.08 2.01
CA HIS A 34 -8.86 -1.91 1.33
C HIS A 34 -7.78 -1.03 0.75
N ILE A 35 -8.12 -0.39 -0.35
CA ILE A 35 -7.39 0.75 -0.91
C ILE A 35 -8.41 1.88 -0.96
N MET A 36 -8.13 2.96 -0.23
CA MET A 36 -9.09 4.04 0.00
C MET A 36 -8.50 5.37 -0.43
N THR A 37 -9.37 6.27 -0.87
CA THR A 37 -9.03 7.68 -1.08
C THR A 37 -9.93 8.53 -0.19
N ASP A 38 -9.46 9.73 0.15
CA ASP A 38 -10.25 10.62 0.99
C ASP A 38 -11.50 11.13 0.25
N MET A 39 -12.60 11.21 0.97
CA MET A 39 -13.78 11.96 0.55
C MET A 39 -13.90 13.25 1.33
N THR A 40 -13.39 13.25 2.57
CA THR A 40 -13.34 14.40 3.47
C THR A 40 -12.02 14.37 4.24
N GLY A 41 -11.69 15.46 4.88
CA GLY A 41 -10.46 15.59 5.67
C GLY A 41 -9.30 16.08 4.84
N GLN A 42 -8.11 15.57 5.12
CA GLN A 42 -6.90 15.97 4.38
C GLN A 42 -7.00 15.51 2.92
N TRP A 43 -6.66 16.39 1.99
CA TRP A 43 -6.77 16.12 0.56
C TRP A 43 -5.65 15.23 0.03
N HIS A 44 -5.96 14.53 -1.05
CA HIS A 44 -5.02 13.75 -1.87
C HIS A 44 -4.38 12.57 -1.14
N ARG A 45 -5.12 11.95 -0.23
CA ARG A 45 -4.64 10.75 0.47
C ARG A 45 -5.02 9.48 -0.26
N VAL A 46 -4.07 8.54 -0.27
CA VAL A 46 -4.34 7.14 -0.60
C VAL A 46 -3.95 6.34 0.63
N ILE A 47 -4.83 5.48 1.11
CA ILE A 47 -4.59 4.64 2.27
C ILE A 47 -4.76 3.19 1.84
N MET A 48 -3.70 2.41 2.00
CA MET A 48 -3.76 0.97 1.81
C MET A 48 -3.87 0.31 3.19
N VAL A 49 -4.93 -0.45 3.38
CA VAL A 49 -5.18 -1.16 4.63
C VAL A 49 -4.89 -2.63 4.42
N SER A 50 -3.99 -3.17 5.23
CA SER A 50 -3.66 -4.59 5.19
C SER A 50 -3.77 -5.21 6.58
N GLN A 51 -3.88 -6.55 6.62
CA GLN A 51 -4.11 -7.31 7.83
C GLN A 51 -3.14 -8.47 7.89
N PHE A 52 -2.55 -8.68 9.08
CA PHE A 52 -1.63 -9.80 9.34
C PHE A 52 -1.93 -10.39 10.71
N GLU A 53 -1.60 -11.66 10.90
CA GLU A 53 -1.78 -12.32 12.19
C GLU A 53 -0.90 -11.71 13.28
N SER A 54 0.30 -11.26 12.92
CA SER A 54 1.31 -10.75 13.85
C SER A 54 2.31 -9.85 13.14
N LEU A 55 3.11 -9.13 13.91
CA LEU A 55 4.26 -8.38 13.38
C LEU A 55 5.24 -9.29 12.66
N THR A 56 5.45 -10.50 13.16
CA THR A 56 6.33 -11.49 12.51
C THR A 56 5.79 -11.87 11.13
N ALA A 57 4.49 -12.12 11.01
CA ALA A 57 3.86 -12.41 9.73
C ALA A 57 3.99 -11.25 8.75
N TYR A 58 3.84 -10.03 9.24
CA TYR A 58 4.03 -8.82 8.45
C TYR A 58 5.47 -8.71 7.92
N GLU A 59 6.46 -8.91 8.80
CA GLU A 59 7.88 -8.89 8.43
C GLU A 59 8.20 -9.95 7.37
N LYS A 60 7.68 -11.16 7.53
CA LYS A 60 7.85 -12.23 6.54
C LYS A 60 7.25 -11.88 5.18
N SER A 61 6.14 -11.14 5.15
CA SER A 61 5.55 -10.70 3.90
C SER A 61 6.49 -9.80 3.09
N TRP A 62 7.25 -8.95 3.77
CA TRP A 62 8.27 -8.13 3.14
C TRP A 62 9.40 -8.94 2.52
N GLU A 63 9.85 -9.99 3.20
CA GLU A 63 10.87 -10.90 2.66
C GLU A 63 10.42 -11.48 1.33
N LYS A 64 9.16 -11.89 1.24
CA LYS A 64 8.58 -12.41 0.02
C LYS A 64 8.62 -11.40 -1.13
N TYR A 65 8.31 -10.14 -0.85
CA TYR A 65 8.34 -9.08 -1.88
C TYR A 65 9.76 -8.70 -2.30
N MET A 66 10.74 -9.00 -1.49
CA MET A 66 12.14 -8.71 -1.80
C MET A 66 12.83 -9.85 -2.55
N GLU A 67 12.17 -11.00 -2.70
CA GLU A 67 12.71 -12.11 -3.49
C GLU A 67 12.85 -11.75 -4.96
N ASP A 68 13.92 -12.23 -5.59
CA ASP A 68 14.13 -12.05 -7.02
C ASP A 68 13.30 -13.09 -7.79
N SER A 69 12.08 -12.71 -8.12
CA SER A 69 11.15 -13.52 -8.88
C SER A 69 10.59 -12.75 -10.06
N GLU A 70 10.09 -13.47 -11.07
CA GLU A 70 9.45 -12.84 -12.22
C GLU A 70 8.23 -12.02 -11.81
N GLU A 71 7.44 -12.52 -10.86
CA GLU A 71 6.28 -11.79 -10.33
C GLU A 71 6.68 -10.49 -9.69
N ASN A 72 7.74 -10.50 -8.87
CA ASN A 72 8.23 -9.29 -8.21
C ASN A 72 8.84 -8.30 -9.20
N ARG A 73 9.50 -8.78 -10.24
CA ARG A 73 10.00 -7.91 -11.32
C ARG A 73 8.87 -7.22 -12.06
N LYS A 74 7.80 -7.94 -12.37
CA LYS A 74 6.61 -7.37 -13.02
C LYS A 74 5.93 -6.35 -12.12
N MET A 75 5.80 -6.65 -10.82
CA MET A 75 5.23 -5.75 -9.84
C MET A 75 6.05 -4.46 -9.75
N ASN A 76 7.37 -4.57 -9.63
CA ASN A 76 8.27 -3.43 -9.57
C ASN A 76 8.21 -2.57 -10.82
N GLU A 77 8.08 -3.18 -11.99
CA GLU A 77 7.93 -2.45 -13.24
C GLU A 77 6.64 -1.64 -13.28
N LYS A 78 5.54 -2.24 -12.84
CA LYS A 78 4.25 -1.53 -12.73
C LYS A 78 4.28 -0.40 -11.71
N MET A 79 5.04 -0.57 -10.62
CA MET A 79 5.17 0.43 -9.56
C MET A 79 6.20 1.52 -9.87
N LYS A 80 6.86 1.43 -11.01
CA LYS A 80 7.82 2.42 -11.45
C LYS A 80 7.15 3.79 -11.60
N GLY A 81 7.77 4.81 -11.05
CA GLY A 81 7.18 6.16 -11.06
C GLY A 81 6.26 6.47 -9.89
N MET A 82 5.94 5.48 -9.05
CA MET A 82 5.11 5.69 -7.87
C MET A 82 5.68 6.80 -6.96
N ASN A 83 7.00 6.82 -6.78
CA ASN A 83 7.67 7.79 -5.91
C ASN A 83 7.47 9.25 -6.36
N GLU A 84 7.12 9.48 -7.60
CA GLU A 84 6.85 10.82 -8.12
C GLU A 84 5.40 11.26 -7.88
N MET A 85 4.52 10.34 -7.49
CA MET A 85 3.10 10.62 -7.32
C MET A 85 2.75 11.18 -5.95
N TYR A 86 3.61 10.99 -4.93
CA TYR A 86 3.32 11.45 -3.59
C TYR A 86 4.44 12.32 -3.02
N VAL A 87 4.10 13.14 -2.02
CA VAL A 87 5.03 14.07 -1.37
C VAL A 87 5.46 13.59 0.00
N SER A 88 4.63 12.81 0.66
CA SER A 88 4.94 12.23 1.97
C SER A 88 4.14 10.96 2.19
N GLY A 89 4.55 10.18 3.15
CA GLY A 89 3.87 8.96 3.53
C GLY A 89 4.08 8.64 4.99
N SER A 90 3.22 7.79 5.52
CA SER A 90 3.33 7.31 6.89
C SER A 90 2.81 5.88 6.97
N ARG A 91 3.24 5.17 7.99
CA ARG A 91 2.77 3.83 8.29
C ARG A 91 2.37 3.76 9.75
N GLU A 92 1.16 3.29 9.99
CA GLU A 92 0.65 3.08 11.33
C GLU A 92 0.22 1.62 11.46
N ILE A 93 0.59 1.01 12.56
CA ILE A 93 0.24 -0.39 12.84
C ILE A 93 -0.60 -0.42 14.10
N PHE A 94 -1.75 -1.06 14.01
CA PHE A 94 -2.72 -1.13 15.10
C PHE A 94 -2.90 -2.57 15.56
N LYS A 95 -3.05 -2.76 16.86
CA LYS A 95 -3.43 -4.03 17.43
C LYS A 95 -4.95 -4.13 17.44
N VAL A 96 -5.48 -5.24 16.92
CA VAL A 96 -6.93 -5.49 16.97
C VAL A 96 -7.28 -6.17 18.29
N TRP A 97 -8.28 -5.65 18.98
CA TRP A 97 -8.77 -6.19 20.23
C TRP A 97 -9.97 -7.14 20.03
#